data_edb159bee18909449ce2cec64de3c634
#
_entry.id   edb159bee18909449ce2cec64de3c634
#
_cell.length_a   1.000
_cell.length_b   1.000
_cell.length_c   1.000
_cell.angle_alpha   90.00
_cell.angle_beta   90.00
_cell.angle_gamma   90.00
#
_symmetry.space_group_name_H-M   'P 1'
#
loop_
_entity.id
_entity.type
_entity.pdbx_description
1 polymer ?
#
loop_
_entity_poly.entity_id
_entity_poly.type
_entity_poly.pdbx_seq_one_letter_code
_entity_poly.pdbx_strand_id
1 'polypeptide(L)'
;MTVSIAVVAYNEGTFLPLLLSDIALQDYPHNKIELLLIDSISSDNTPEIMRKFKEACDFLSCKLLVNKKRVIPAGHNLAIDNFIGDALIRIDAHARIPVDFISKNVKVLNSGEMAVGGRRPCIVSRSDHIGKLLLSAENSVFGSGFAPYRTSREKLYTNSLFCGMYRREVFEKAGRFNELLPRSEDNEMCYRIRRSGYRLCYSPEIVFFQYMRADLFSMLRQKLLNGFAVGKTLAVEPKCFSLFHFAPLFLILSLFVAVLLCLKGDFFPLLFLCSLYGTLLCAATVAAVFREPVLCNLYLPLILFLVHWFYGIGTILGLIVMPFWLFFIKRNVI
;
A
#
# COMPACT_ATOMS: atom_id res chain seq x y z
N MET A 1 -11.41 -13.94 -21.03
CA MET A 1 -11.62 -12.70 -20.26
C MET A 1 -10.68 -11.64 -20.79
N THR A 2 -11.15 -10.44 -21.04
CA THR A 2 -10.30 -9.28 -21.34
C THR A 2 -9.90 -8.57 -20.06
N VAL A 3 -8.61 -8.25 -19.90
CA VAL A 3 -8.08 -7.63 -18.69
C VAL A 3 -7.57 -6.24 -19.01
N SER A 4 -8.00 -5.25 -18.23
CA SER A 4 -7.44 -3.90 -18.27
C SER A 4 -6.43 -3.74 -17.14
N ILE A 5 -5.24 -3.26 -17.48
CA ILE A 5 -4.16 -2.96 -16.53
C ILE A 5 -4.08 -1.45 -16.39
N ALA A 6 -4.19 -0.93 -15.18
CA ALA A 6 -4.04 0.49 -14.89
C ALA A 6 -2.74 0.75 -14.12
N VAL A 7 -1.91 1.64 -14.65
CA VAL A 7 -0.67 2.12 -14.03
C VAL A 7 -0.77 3.63 -13.87
N VAL A 8 -0.87 4.10 -12.62
CA VAL A 8 -0.84 5.53 -12.29
C VAL A 8 0.58 5.88 -11.86
N ALA A 9 1.19 6.87 -12.52
CA ALA A 9 2.56 7.28 -12.23
C ALA A 9 2.69 8.78 -11.99
N TYR A 10 3.65 9.13 -11.11
CA TYR A 10 4.12 10.49 -10.88
C TYR A 10 5.61 10.46 -10.55
N ASN A 11 6.44 10.93 -11.49
CA ASN A 11 7.90 10.93 -11.38
C ASN A 11 8.47 9.53 -11.10
N GLU A 12 8.12 8.56 -11.95
CA GLU A 12 8.50 7.15 -11.84
C GLU A 12 9.49 6.71 -12.96
N GLY A 13 10.22 7.65 -13.53
CA GLY A 13 11.15 7.39 -14.64
C GLY A 13 12.19 6.31 -14.37
N THR A 14 12.50 6.03 -13.09
CA THR A 14 13.44 4.98 -12.70
C THR A 14 12.81 3.57 -12.71
N PHE A 15 11.58 3.42 -12.21
CA PHE A 15 10.97 2.10 -11.98
C PHE A 15 9.97 1.71 -13.07
N LEU A 16 9.30 2.69 -13.66
CA LEU A 16 8.30 2.46 -14.69
C LEU A 16 8.81 1.63 -15.88
N PRO A 17 10.03 1.84 -16.43
CA PRO A 17 10.56 0.99 -17.51
C PRO A 17 10.63 -0.49 -17.15
N LEU A 18 10.97 -0.79 -15.89
CA LEU A 18 11.07 -2.17 -15.40
C LEU A 18 9.70 -2.83 -15.35
N LEU A 19 8.69 -2.12 -14.83
CA LEU A 19 7.32 -2.60 -14.79
C LEU A 19 6.75 -2.80 -16.20
N LEU A 20 6.96 -1.84 -17.10
CA LEU A 20 6.48 -1.95 -18.48
C LEU A 20 7.10 -3.13 -19.21
N SER A 21 8.38 -3.43 -18.97
CA SER A 21 9.03 -4.64 -19.45
C SER A 21 8.38 -5.91 -18.90
N ASP A 22 8.05 -5.94 -17.59
CA ASP A 22 7.36 -7.08 -17.00
C ASP A 22 5.93 -7.26 -17.57
N ILE A 23 5.23 -6.16 -17.86
CA ILE A 23 3.90 -6.19 -18.49
C ILE A 23 3.99 -6.74 -19.94
N ALA A 24 5.01 -6.33 -20.70
CA ALA A 24 5.23 -6.83 -22.06
C ALA A 24 5.58 -8.32 -22.14
N LEU A 25 6.11 -8.88 -21.04
CA LEU A 25 6.51 -10.29 -20.94
C LEU A 25 5.42 -11.21 -20.34
N GLN A 26 4.20 -10.70 -20.11
CA GLN A 26 3.14 -11.53 -19.54
C GLN A 26 2.76 -12.70 -20.45
N ASP A 27 2.53 -13.88 -19.86
CA ASP A 27 2.10 -15.10 -20.56
C ASP A 27 0.62 -15.07 -20.98
N TYR A 28 -0.10 -14.02 -20.61
CA TYR A 28 -1.50 -13.82 -20.97
C TYR A 28 -1.61 -13.25 -22.40
N PRO A 29 -2.59 -13.71 -23.23
CA PRO A 29 -2.69 -13.26 -24.61
C PRO A 29 -2.78 -11.73 -24.74
N HIS A 30 -1.84 -11.12 -25.47
CA HIS A 30 -1.73 -9.67 -25.63
C HIS A 30 -2.99 -9.05 -26.25
N ASN A 31 -3.63 -9.77 -27.17
CA ASN A 31 -4.91 -9.35 -27.78
C ASN A 31 -6.10 -9.38 -26.78
N LYS A 32 -5.88 -9.74 -25.53
CA LYS A 32 -6.84 -9.67 -24.42
C LYS A 32 -6.39 -8.75 -23.28
N ILE A 33 -5.30 -8.00 -23.48
CA ILE A 33 -4.80 -7.01 -22.54
C ILE A 33 -5.08 -5.60 -23.05
N GLU A 34 -5.75 -4.79 -22.26
CA GLU A 34 -5.77 -3.33 -22.38
C GLU A 34 -4.82 -2.72 -21.35
N LEU A 35 -4.00 -1.75 -21.74
CA LEU A 35 -3.13 -1.01 -20.86
C LEU A 35 -3.55 0.46 -20.78
N LEU A 36 -3.79 0.94 -19.57
CA LEU A 36 -4.09 2.32 -19.24
C LEU A 36 -2.90 2.92 -18.48
N LEU A 37 -2.12 3.75 -19.16
CA LEU A 37 -1.00 4.48 -18.57
C LEU A 37 -1.49 5.88 -18.21
N ILE A 38 -1.47 6.21 -16.92
CA ILE A 38 -2.03 7.45 -16.37
C ILE A 38 -0.90 8.27 -15.77
N ASP A 39 -0.51 9.37 -16.44
CA ASP A 39 0.48 10.31 -15.93
C ASP A 39 -0.17 11.38 -15.05
N SER A 40 0.35 11.57 -13.85
CA SER A 40 -0.12 12.60 -12.89
C SER A 40 0.65 13.93 -13.03
N ILE A 41 0.93 14.35 -14.26
CA ILE A 41 1.71 15.55 -14.62
C ILE A 41 3.12 15.44 -14.02
N SER A 42 3.84 14.40 -14.43
CA SER A 42 5.23 14.18 -14.07
C SER A 42 6.14 15.25 -14.66
N SER A 43 7.21 15.59 -13.95
CA SER A 43 8.24 16.56 -14.37
C SER A 43 9.55 15.91 -14.84
N ASP A 44 9.62 14.58 -14.74
CA ASP A 44 10.74 13.75 -15.23
C ASP A 44 10.41 13.12 -16.60
N ASN A 45 11.17 12.12 -17.00
CA ASN A 45 10.99 11.41 -18.27
C ASN A 45 9.83 10.38 -18.29
N THR A 46 9.00 10.30 -17.22
CA THR A 46 7.86 9.36 -17.14
C THR A 46 6.91 9.45 -18.35
N PRO A 47 6.45 10.65 -18.80
CA PRO A 47 5.54 10.75 -19.95
C PRO A 47 6.16 10.28 -21.26
N GLU A 48 7.46 10.47 -21.44
CA GLU A 48 8.19 10.02 -22.62
C GLU A 48 8.28 8.48 -22.66
N ILE A 49 8.59 7.86 -21.51
CA ILE A 49 8.62 6.40 -21.37
C ILE A 49 7.27 5.81 -21.73
N MET A 50 6.17 6.36 -21.20
CA MET A 50 4.81 5.90 -21.50
C MET A 50 4.49 6.00 -23.00
N ARG A 51 4.88 7.10 -23.66
CA ARG A 51 4.64 7.31 -25.10
C ARG A 51 5.39 6.29 -25.94
N LYS A 52 6.70 6.11 -25.68
CA LYS A 52 7.52 5.13 -26.40
C LYS A 52 6.97 3.72 -26.23
N PHE A 53 6.53 3.35 -25.04
CA PHE A 53 5.94 2.04 -24.81
C PHE A 53 4.63 1.86 -25.58
N LYS A 54 3.74 2.87 -25.59
CA LYS A 54 2.50 2.82 -26.34
C LYS A 54 2.72 2.61 -27.83
N GLU A 55 3.75 3.25 -28.41
CA GLU A 55 4.09 3.14 -29.83
C GLU A 55 4.58 1.72 -30.22
N ALA A 56 5.17 1.01 -29.26
CA ALA A 56 5.78 -0.31 -29.48
C ALA A 56 4.89 -1.48 -29.02
N CYS A 57 3.81 -1.22 -28.25
CA CYS A 57 3.04 -2.31 -27.67
C CYS A 57 2.02 -2.92 -28.64
N ASP A 58 1.86 -4.24 -28.55
CA ASP A 58 0.98 -5.08 -29.39
C ASP A 58 -0.29 -5.54 -28.66
N PHE A 59 -0.65 -4.86 -27.56
CA PHE A 59 -1.86 -5.17 -26.77
C PHE A 59 -3.15 -4.81 -27.52
N LEU A 60 -4.28 -5.36 -27.06
CA LEU A 60 -5.59 -5.03 -27.57
C LEU A 60 -5.81 -3.49 -27.65
N SER A 61 -5.35 -2.78 -26.64
CA SER A 61 -5.39 -1.30 -26.58
C SER A 61 -4.34 -0.79 -25.62
N CYS A 62 -3.70 0.34 -25.95
CA CYS A 62 -2.84 1.08 -25.03
C CYS A 62 -3.22 2.55 -25.04
N LYS A 63 -3.74 3.05 -23.91
CA LYS A 63 -4.21 4.44 -23.76
C LYS A 63 -3.29 5.23 -22.84
N LEU A 64 -2.98 6.47 -23.22
CA LEU A 64 -2.32 7.45 -22.35
C LEU A 64 -3.37 8.44 -21.84
N LEU A 65 -3.45 8.56 -20.52
CA LEU A 65 -4.39 9.46 -19.84
C LEU A 65 -3.61 10.43 -18.95
N VAL A 66 -4.16 11.61 -18.71
CA VAL A 66 -3.53 12.63 -17.85
C VAL A 66 -4.39 12.87 -16.61
N ASN A 67 -3.84 12.59 -15.45
CA ASN A 67 -4.47 12.87 -14.17
C ASN A 67 -4.17 14.32 -13.72
N LYS A 68 -5.03 15.25 -14.15
CA LYS A 68 -4.86 16.69 -13.83
C LYS A 68 -4.97 17.00 -12.34
N LYS A 69 -5.65 16.18 -11.55
CA LYS A 69 -5.81 16.36 -10.10
C LYS A 69 -4.56 15.95 -9.30
N ARG A 70 -3.63 15.21 -9.90
CA ARG A 70 -2.36 14.78 -9.30
C ARG A 70 -2.49 13.97 -8.00
N VAL A 71 -3.65 13.41 -7.72
CA VAL A 71 -3.89 12.50 -6.60
C VAL A 71 -4.16 11.09 -7.12
N ILE A 72 -3.65 10.09 -6.40
CA ILE A 72 -3.72 8.68 -6.81
C ILE A 72 -5.18 8.22 -7.08
N PRO A 73 -6.17 8.46 -6.19
CA PRO A 73 -7.53 8.01 -6.43
C PRO A 73 -8.17 8.61 -7.69
N ALA A 74 -7.83 9.86 -8.06
CA ALA A 74 -8.31 10.44 -9.31
C ALA A 74 -7.72 9.73 -10.55
N GLY A 75 -6.46 9.31 -10.48
CA GLY A 75 -5.85 8.46 -11.50
C GLY A 75 -6.55 7.11 -11.62
N HIS A 76 -6.87 6.46 -10.51
CA HIS A 76 -7.63 5.22 -10.51
C HIS A 76 -9.06 5.40 -11.03
N ASN A 77 -9.70 6.53 -10.73
CA ASN A 77 -11.01 6.86 -11.28
C ASN A 77 -10.99 7.05 -12.80
N LEU A 78 -9.94 7.70 -13.33
CA LEU A 78 -9.73 7.77 -14.78
C LEU A 78 -9.60 6.36 -15.40
N ALA A 79 -8.93 5.43 -14.72
CA ALA A 79 -8.87 4.05 -15.19
C ALA A 79 -10.26 3.39 -15.19
N ILE A 80 -11.03 3.54 -14.10
CA ILE A 80 -12.39 2.98 -13.98
C ILE A 80 -13.32 3.53 -15.09
N ASP A 81 -13.17 4.80 -15.43
CA ASP A 81 -14.01 5.44 -16.47
C ASP A 81 -13.66 5.02 -17.89
N ASN A 82 -12.43 4.55 -18.14
CA ASN A 82 -11.91 4.34 -19.48
C ASN A 82 -11.58 2.88 -19.81
N PHE A 83 -11.64 1.94 -18.83
CA PHE A 83 -11.32 0.55 -19.10
C PHE A 83 -12.44 -0.18 -19.86
N ILE A 84 -12.05 -1.07 -20.77
CA ILE A 84 -12.97 -1.86 -21.61
C ILE A 84 -13.02 -3.34 -21.22
N GLY A 85 -12.06 -3.82 -20.43
CA GLY A 85 -11.95 -5.21 -20.02
C GLY A 85 -13.09 -5.71 -19.13
N ASP A 86 -13.20 -7.02 -18.98
CA ASP A 86 -14.11 -7.68 -18.05
C ASP A 86 -13.67 -7.47 -16.59
N ALA A 87 -12.36 -7.24 -16.39
CA ALA A 87 -11.74 -6.96 -15.11
C ALA A 87 -10.67 -5.88 -15.24
N LEU A 88 -10.48 -5.12 -14.16
CA LEU A 88 -9.44 -4.10 -14.01
C LEU A 88 -8.47 -4.50 -12.90
N ILE A 89 -7.17 -4.47 -13.20
CA ILE A 89 -6.10 -4.60 -12.20
C ILE A 89 -5.33 -3.29 -12.09
N ARG A 90 -5.04 -2.88 -10.85
CA ARG A 90 -4.18 -1.73 -10.57
C ARG A 90 -2.79 -2.24 -10.24
N ILE A 91 -1.78 -1.63 -10.85
CA ILE A 91 -0.38 -1.94 -10.56
C ILE A 91 0.35 -0.64 -10.28
N ASP A 92 1.04 -0.58 -9.14
CA ASP A 92 1.84 0.57 -8.77
C ASP A 92 3.05 0.70 -9.72
N ALA A 93 3.38 1.91 -10.16
CA ALA A 93 4.45 2.15 -11.15
C ALA A 93 5.85 1.70 -10.70
N HIS A 94 6.05 1.53 -9.37
CA HIS A 94 7.29 0.99 -8.76
C HIS A 94 7.14 -0.46 -8.29
N ALA A 95 6.27 -1.23 -8.95
CA ALA A 95 6.14 -2.68 -8.73
C ALA A 95 6.96 -3.48 -9.75
N ARG A 96 7.16 -4.77 -9.47
CA ARG A 96 7.63 -5.80 -10.40
C ARG A 96 6.65 -6.96 -10.37
N ILE A 97 6.36 -7.53 -11.50
CA ILE A 97 5.42 -8.65 -11.63
C ILE A 97 6.06 -9.83 -12.37
N PRO A 98 5.85 -11.07 -11.91
CA PRO A 98 6.26 -12.26 -12.65
C PRO A 98 5.50 -12.40 -13.97
N VAL A 99 6.05 -13.20 -14.89
CA VAL A 99 5.47 -13.45 -16.23
C VAL A 99 4.05 -14.03 -16.17
N ASP A 100 3.71 -14.77 -15.14
CA ASP A 100 2.43 -15.45 -14.92
C ASP A 100 1.46 -14.65 -14.01
N PHE A 101 1.75 -13.37 -13.76
CA PHE A 101 0.96 -12.56 -12.83
C PHE A 101 -0.48 -12.37 -13.29
N ILE A 102 -0.70 -12.03 -14.57
CA ILE A 102 -2.04 -11.81 -15.12
C ILE A 102 -2.81 -13.14 -15.21
N SER A 103 -2.18 -14.18 -15.72
CA SER A 103 -2.82 -15.52 -15.89
C SER A 103 -3.25 -16.10 -14.54
N LYS A 104 -2.44 -15.94 -13.47
CA LYS A 104 -2.79 -16.36 -12.12
C LYS A 104 -3.97 -15.58 -11.54
N ASN A 105 -3.98 -14.25 -11.70
CA ASN A 105 -5.11 -13.43 -11.28
C ASN A 105 -6.40 -13.87 -11.99
N VAL A 106 -6.37 -14.04 -13.31
CA VAL A 106 -7.51 -14.49 -14.12
C VAL A 106 -7.98 -15.88 -13.68
N LYS A 107 -7.05 -16.82 -13.42
CA LYS A 107 -7.38 -18.17 -12.93
C LYS A 107 -8.18 -18.10 -11.64
N VAL A 108 -7.75 -17.29 -10.67
CA VAL A 108 -8.45 -17.15 -9.38
C VAL A 108 -9.78 -16.43 -9.56
N LEU A 109 -9.88 -15.38 -10.40
CA LEU A 109 -11.15 -14.74 -10.70
C LEU A 109 -12.16 -15.71 -11.34
N ASN A 110 -11.70 -16.59 -12.24
CA ASN A 110 -12.54 -17.58 -12.91
C ASN A 110 -13.01 -18.71 -11.98
N SER A 111 -12.45 -18.85 -10.77
CA SER A 111 -12.98 -19.75 -9.75
C SER A 111 -14.22 -19.22 -9.01
N GLY A 112 -14.82 -18.13 -9.49
CA GLY A 112 -16.04 -17.53 -8.93
C GLY A 112 -15.78 -16.30 -8.04
N GLU A 113 -14.54 -15.83 -7.96
CA GLU A 113 -14.21 -14.65 -7.16
C GLU A 113 -14.50 -13.35 -7.95
N MET A 114 -14.79 -12.27 -7.21
CA MET A 114 -15.09 -10.96 -7.81
C MET A 114 -13.94 -9.97 -7.63
N ALA A 115 -13.12 -10.16 -6.60
CA ALA A 115 -11.98 -9.33 -6.27
C ALA A 115 -10.84 -10.23 -5.75
N VAL A 116 -9.69 -10.17 -6.39
CA VAL A 116 -8.54 -11.04 -6.08
C VAL A 116 -7.26 -10.22 -5.95
N GLY A 117 -6.35 -10.72 -5.16
CA GLY A 117 -5.02 -10.16 -5.01
C GLY A 117 -4.08 -11.19 -4.37
N GLY A 118 -2.84 -10.83 -4.19
CA GLY A 118 -1.87 -11.78 -3.75
C GLY A 118 -0.81 -11.25 -2.80
N ARG A 119 0.27 -12.00 -2.71
CA ARG A 119 1.40 -11.73 -1.85
C ARG A 119 2.22 -10.56 -2.40
N ARG A 120 2.61 -9.64 -1.50
CA ARG A 120 3.40 -8.46 -1.78
C ARG A 120 4.73 -8.45 -1.02
N PRO A 121 5.74 -9.20 -1.41
CA PRO A 121 7.07 -9.05 -0.87
C PRO A 121 7.64 -7.65 -1.20
N CYS A 122 8.30 -7.04 -0.22
CA CYS A 122 9.08 -5.83 -0.48
C CYS A 122 10.45 -6.21 -1.03
N ILE A 123 10.92 -5.39 -1.96
CA ILE A 123 12.29 -5.44 -2.49
C ILE A 123 12.97 -4.09 -2.34
N VAL A 124 14.28 -4.08 -2.31
CA VAL A 124 15.08 -2.85 -2.20
C VAL A 124 15.84 -2.61 -3.51
N SER A 125 15.97 -1.34 -3.87
CA SER A 125 16.81 -0.95 -5.02
C SER A 125 18.30 -0.96 -4.70
N ARG A 126 18.66 -0.99 -3.40
CA ARG A 126 20.04 -1.02 -2.91
C ARG A 126 20.23 -2.25 -2.04
N SER A 127 21.25 -3.04 -2.34
CA SER A 127 21.61 -4.27 -1.59
C SER A 127 22.63 -4.02 -0.45
N ASP A 128 22.84 -2.74 -0.09
CA ASP A 128 23.74 -2.38 1.01
C ASP A 128 23.15 -2.72 2.39
N HIS A 129 23.95 -2.54 3.44
CA HIS A 129 23.54 -2.85 4.81
C HIS A 129 22.32 -2.05 5.28
N ILE A 130 22.19 -0.80 4.83
CA ILE A 130 21.04 0.06 5.17
C ILE A 130 19.78 -0.47 4.48
N GLY A 131 19.84 -0.77 3.19
CA GLY A 131 18.71 -1.35 2.45
C GLY A 131 18.22 -2.65 3.08
N LYS A 132 19.13 -3.54 3.49
CA LYS A 132 18.79 -4.79 4.19
C LYS A 132 18.13 -4.55 5.55
N LEU A 133 18.66 -3.62 6.35
CA LEU A 133 18.08 -3.24 7.64
C LEU A 133 16.66 -2.69 7.50
N LEU A 134 16.45 -1.77 6.55
CA LEU A 134 15.12 -1.21 6.28
C LEU A 134 14.15 -2.28 5.78
N LEU A 135 14.62 -3.23 4.95
CA LEU A 135 13.82 -4.37 4.51
C LEU A 135 13.42 -5.28 5.67
N SER A 136 14.37 -5.55 6.59
CA SER A 136 14.09 -6.31 7.81
C SER A 136 13.05 -5.62 8.68
N ALA A 137 13.13 -4.29 8.81
CA ALA A 137 12.14 -3.49 9.55
C ALA A 137 10.75 -3.57 8.89
N GLU A 138 10.66 -3.41 7.55
CA GLU A 138 9.38 -3.47 6.83
C GLU A 138 8.75 -4.87 6.88
N ASN A 139 9.55 -5.94 6.83
CA ASN A 139 9.10 -7.32 6.90
C ASN A 139 8.87 -7.83 8.33
N SER A 140 9.29 -7.09 9.34
CA SER A 140 9.03 -7.42 10.74
C SER A 140 7.52 -7.43 11.02
N VAL A 141 7.07 -8.35 11.88
CA VAL A 141 5.69 -8.38 12.39
C VAL A 141 5.33 -7.03 13.03
N PHE A 142 6.28 -6.38 13.72
CA PHE A 142 6.10 -5.05 14.32
C PHE A 142 6.25 -3.89 13.34
N GLY A 143 6.70 -4.15 12.10
CA GLY A 143 6.70 -3.19 11.00
C GLY A 143 5.39 -3.25 10.22
N SER A 144 5.44 -3.79 9.00
CA SER A 144 4.26 -4.03 8.17
C SER A 144 4.00 -5.52 7.91
N GLY A 145 4.82 -6.41 8.49
CA GLY A 145 4.76 -7.88 8.28
C GLY A 145 3.53 -8.57 8.86
N PHE A 146 2.76 -7.87 9.70
CA PHE A 146 1.52 -8.40 10.30
C PHE A 146 0.39 -8.60 9.28
N ALA A 147 0.43 -7.93 8.14
CA ALA A 147 -0.63 -7.99 7.16
C ALA A 147 -0.64 -9.36 6.44
N PRO A 148 -1.81 -10.04 6.30
CA PRO A 148 -1.92 -11.38 5.70
C PRO A 148 -1.28 -11.47 4.30
N TYR A 149 -1.39 -10.44 3.48
CA TYR A 149 -0.80 -10.38 2.14
C TYR A 149 0.74 -10.40 2.10
N ARG A 150 1.42 -10.36 3.26
CA ARG A 150 2.89 -10.50 3.35
C ARG A 150 3.33 -11.90 3.75
N THR A 151 2.54 -12.59 4.56
CA THR A 151 2.99 -13.81 5.27
C THR A 151 2.16 -15.04 5.00
N SER A 152 0.87 -14.91 4.62
CA SER A 152 0.00 -16.07 4.43
C SER A 152 0.47 -16.96 3.27
N ARG A 153 0.41 -18.27 3.50
CA ARG A 153 0.69 -19.31 2.50
C ARG A 153 -0.57 -19.99 1.99
N GLU A 154 -1.73 -19.60 2.50
CA GLU A 154 -3.03 -20.18 2.17
C GLU A 154 -3.95 -19.16 1.53
N LYS A 155 -4.88 -19.63 0.68
CA LYS A 155 -5.97 -18.81 0.15
C LYS A 155 -6.89 -18.43 1.31
N LEU A 156 -7.19 -17.14 1.43
CA LEU A 156 -8.06 -16.61 2.49
C LEU A 156 -8.83 -15.37 2.02
N TYR A 157 -9.82 -14.96 2.79
CA TYR A 157 -10.49 -13.68 2.61
C TYR A 157 -9.90 -12.65 3.56
N THR A 158 -9.59 -11.48 3.02
CA THR A 158 -8.89 -10.40 3.73
C THR A 158 -9.71 -9.11 3.75
N ASN A 159 -9.27 -8.16 4.58
CA ASN A 159 -9.92 -6.85 4.68
C ASN A 159 -9.43 -5.85 3.63
N SER A 160 -8.28 -6.10 3.00
CA SER A 160 -7.70 -5.23 1.97
C SER A 160 -6.88 -6.05 0.97
N LEU A 161 -6.81 -5.56 -0.27
CA LEU A 161 -5.97 -6.09 -1.33
C LEU A 161 -5.07 -4.98 -1.87
N PHE A 162 -3.82 -5.32 -2.16
CA PHE A 162 -2.90 -4.47 -2.92
C PHE A 162 -2.77 -5.02 -4.34
N CYS A 163 -2.60 -4.15 -5.33
CA CYS A 163 -2.55 -4.51 -6.76
C CYS A 163 -3.65 -5.53 -7.10
N GLY A 164 -4.86 -5.28 -6.58
CA GLY A 164 -5.98 -6.19 -6.77
C GLY A 164 -6.56 -6.12 -8.18
N MET A 165 -7.03 -7.28 -8.67
CA MET A 165 -7.87 -7.39 -9.86
C MET A 165 -9.32 -7.52 -9.44
N TYR A 166 -10.17 -6.72 -10.06
CA TYR A 166 -11.59 -6.61 -9.74
C TYR A 166 -12.41 -6.77 -11.00
N ARG A 167 -13.49 -7.56 -10.92
CA ARG A 167 -14.48 -7.61 -12.02
C ARG A 167 -15.19 -6.26 -12.16
N ARG A 168 -15.67 -5.95 -13.34
CA ARG A 168 -16.37 -4.70 -13.67
C ARG A 168 -17.52 -4.42 -12.70
N GLU A 169 -18.32 -5.43 -12.40
CA GLU A 169 -19.49 -5.34 -11.52
C GLU A 169 -19.14 -4.85 -10.10
N VAL A 170 -17.88 -5.06 -9.67
CA VAL A 170 -17.41 -4.57 -8.36
C VAL A 170 -17.43 -3.04 -8.34
N PHE A 171 -16.97 -2.39 -9.39
CA PHE A 171 -16.97 -0.93 -9.50
C PHE A 171 -18.36 -0.36 -9.74
N GLU A 172 -19.21 -1.06 -10.47
CA GLU A 172 -20.61 -0.68 -10.67
C GLU A 172 -21.37 -0.62 -9.35
N LYS A 173 -21.09 -1.54 -8.43
CA LYS A 173 -21.78 -1.63 -7.14
C LYS A 173 -21.08 -0.85 -6.02
N ALA A 174 -19.75 -0.90 -5.93
CA ALA A 174 -18.98 -0.20 -4.89
C ALA A 174 -18.65 1.25 -5.26
N GLY A 175 -18.75 1.61 -6.55
CA GLY A 175 -18.45 2.95 -7.07
C GLY A 175 -16.95 3.20 -7.24
N ARG A 176 -16.59 4.47 -7.31
CA ARG A 176 -15.25 4.98 -7.57
C ARG A 176 -14.45 5.17 -6.29
N PHE A 177 -13.15 5.36 -6.42
CA PHE A 177 -12.26 5.75 -5.30
C PHE A 177 -12.63 7.14 -4.78
N ASN A 178 -12.54 7.30 -3.47
CA ASN A 178 -12.78 8.59 -2.83
C ASN A 178 -11.54 9.50 -2.99
N GLU A 179 -11.66 10.54 -3.82
CA GLU A 179 -10.58 11.45 -4.15
C GLU A 179 -10.15 12.35 -2.98
N LEU A 180 -10.94 12.42 -1.92
CA LEU A 180 -10.58 13.12 -0.68
C LEU A 180 -9.52 12.37 0.14
N LEU A 181 -9.25 11.11 -0.20
CA LEU A 181 -8.37 10.20 0.54
C LEU A 181 -7.13 9.80 -0.29
N PRO A 182 -6.13 10.68 -0.46
CA PRO A 182 -5.00 10.42 -1.36
C PRO A 182 -4.04 9.31 -0.89
N ARG A 183 -4.20 8.76 0.32
CA ARG A 183 -3.35 7.70 0.88
C ARG A 183 -4.07 6.56 1.58
N SER A 184 -5.36 6.66 1.79
CA SER A 184 -6.17 5.63 2.45
C SER A 184 -7.30 5.16 1.53
N GLU A 185 -7.24 5.54 0.27
CA GLU A 185 -8.22 5.25 -0.76
C GLU A 185 -8.44 3.73 -0.91
N ASP A 186 -7.36 2.94 -0.77
CA ASP A 186 -7.42 1.48 -0.86
C ASP A 186 -8.22 0.86 0.28
N ASN A 187 -7.95 1.29 1.51
CA ASN A 187 -8.65 0.77 2.69
C ASN A 187 -10.14 1.11 2.64
N GLU A 188 -10.47 2.34 2.25
CA GLU A 188 -11.83 2.80 2.13
C GLU A 188 -12.56 2.06 1.00
N MET A 189 -11.94 1.92 -0.18
CA MET A 189 -12.52 1.19 -1.31
C MET A 189 -12.72 -0.29 -0.98
N CYS A 190 -11.73 -0.94 -0.38
CA CYS A 190 -11.85 -2.33 0.08
C CYS A 190 -12.97 -2.50 1.12
N TYR A 191 -13.16 -1.53 2.00
CA TYR A 191 -14.28 -1.54 2.95
C TYR A 191 -15.63 -1.44 2.23
N ARG A 192 -15.79 -0.51 1.28
CA ARG A 192 -17.03 -0.38 0.48
C ARG A 192 -17.32 -1.62 -0.36
N ILE A 193 -16.32 -2.23 -0.98
CA ILE A 193 -16.46 -3.49 -1.72
C ILE A 193 -17.02 -4.59 -0.80
N ARG A 194 -16.47 -4.74 0.41
CA ARG A 194 -16.98 -5.72 1.39
C ARG A 194 -18.40 -5.39 1.86
N ARG A 195 -18.68 -4.11 2.11
CA ARG A 195 -20.02 -3.65 2.49
C ARG A 195 -21.06 -3.86 1.37
N SER A 196 -20.63 -3.87 0.12
CA SER A 196 -21.46 -4.20 -1.04
C SER A 196 -21.72 -5.72 -1.21
N GLY A 197 -21.24 -6.56 -0.26
CA GLY A 197 -21.47 -8.01 -0.25
C GLY A 197 -20.42 -8.83 -0.99
N TYR A 198 -19.35 -8.21 -1.51
CA TYR A 198 -18.24 -8.93 -2.13
C TYR A 198 -17.17 -9.30 -1.10
N ARG A 199 -16.49 -10.40 -1.33
CA ARG A 199 -15.33 -10.81 -0.55
C ARG A 199 -14.04 -10.47 -1.28
N LEU A 200 -12.99 -10.14 -0.53
CA LEU A 200 -11.67 -9.87 -1.08
C LEU A 200 -10.82 -11.14 -0.93
N CYS A 201 -10.61 -11.82 -2.04
CA CYS A 201 -9.87 -13.08 -2.05
C CYS A 201 -8.37 -12.81 -2.16
N TYR A 202 -7.60 -13.28 -1.18
CA TYR A 202 -6.16 -13.37 -1.25
C TYR A 202 -5.75 -14.77 -1.73
N SER A 203 -4.86 -14.83 -2.71
CA SER A 203 -4.23 -16.09 -3.17
C SER A 203 -2.71 -16.00 -3.09
N PRO A 204 -2.02 -16.94 -2.40
CA PRO A 204 -0.56 -16.93 -2.30
C PRO A 204 0.15 -17.22 -3.63
N GLU A 205 -0.56 -17.78 -4.62
CA GLU A 205 -0.04 -18.03 -5.98
C GLU A 205 0.18 -16.73 -6.76
N ILE A 206 -0.61 -15.68 -6.45
CA ILE A 206 -0.46 -14.36 -7.03
C ILE A 206 0.64 -13.63 -6.26
N VAL A 207 1.71 -13.26 -6.94
CA VAL A 207 2.85 -12.57 -6.31
C VAL A 207 3.19 -11.34 -7.14
N PHE A 208 3.39 -10.21 -6.49
CA PHE A 208 4.02 -9.03 -7.09
C PHE A 208 4.98 -8.42 -6.07
N PHE A 209 6.04 -7.79 -6.55
CA PHE A 209 7.07 -7.21 -5.70
C PHE A 209 6.92 -5.69 -5.72
N GLN A 210 7.15 -5.06 -4.59
CA GLN A 210 7.09 -3.61 -4.49
C GLN A 210 8.42 -3.06 -3.99
N TYR A 211 8.99 -2.09 -4.74
CA TYR A 211 10.16 -1.36 -4.26
C TYR A 211 9.77 -0.51 -3.05
N MET A 212 10.50 -0.71 -1.97
CA MET A 212 10.38 0.13 -0.79
C MET A 212 11.30 1.35 -0.89
N ARG A 213 11.12 2.31 0.03
CA ARG A 213 11.97 3.49 0.11
C ARG A 213 13.41 3.10 0.38
N ALA A 214 14.34 3.71 -0.37
CA ALA A 214 15.75 3.32 -0.36
C ALA A 214 16.53 3.86 0.85
N ASP A 215 16.00 4.86 1.56
CA ASP A 215 16.64 5.53 2.68
C ASP A 215 15.71 5.69 3.88
N LEU A 216 16.32 5.85 5.07
CA LEU A 216 15.61 5.95 6.34
C LEU A 216 14.69 7.20 6.40
N PHE A 217 15.16 8.34 5.93
CA PHE A 217 14.37 9.57 5.99
C PHE A 217 13.08 9.47 5.17
N SER A 218 13.19 8.98 3.93
CA SER A 218 12.03 8.74 3.06
C SER A 218 11.07 7.71 3.66
N MET A 219 11.59 6.65 4.30
CA MET A 219 10.78 5.65 5.01
C MET A 219 10.03 6.28 6.18
N LEU A 220 10.69 7.04 7.05
CA LEU A 220 10.07 7.69 8.21
C LEU A 220 9.05 8.73 7.78
N ARG A 221 9.35 9.54 6.75
CA ARG A 221 8.40 10.46 6.14
C ARG A 221 7.16 9.73 5.62
N GLN A 222 7.35 8.58 4.97
CA GLN A 222 6.22 7.75 4.52
C GLN A 222 5.36 7.27 5.68
N LYS A 223 5.98 6.80 6.80
CA LYS A 223 5.24 6.35 7.99
C LYS A 223 4.47 7.50 8.65
N LEU A 224 5.07 8.68 8.78
CA LEU A 224 4.41 9.88 9.26
C LEU A 224 3.16 10.23 8.43
N LEU A 225 3.31 10.26 7.10
CA LEU A 225 2.21 10.57 6.19
C LEU A 225 1.12 9.49 6.18
N ASN A 226 1.47 8.21 6.36
CA ASN A 226 0.50 7.14 6.49
C ASN A 226 -0.31 7.28 7.79
N GLY A 227 0.36 7.53 8.92
CA GLY A 227 -0.33 7.83 10.18
C GLY A 227 -1.26 9.03 10.05
N PHE A 228 -0.78 10.13 9.46
CA PHE A 228 -1.58 11.34 9.20
C PHE A 228 -2.84 11.05 8.38
N ALA A 229 -2.71 10.23 7.33
CA ALA A 229 -3.83 9.81 6.51
C ALA A 229 -4.83 8.98 7.31
N VAL A 230 -4.37 8.04 8.15
CA VAL A 230 -5.25 7.25 9.04
C VAL A 230 -6.05 8.16 9.95
N GLY A 231 -5.39 9.13 10.64
CA GLY A 231 -6.07 10.08 11.51
C GLY A 231 -7.16 10.88 10.80
N LYS A 232 -6.88 11.39 9.60
CA LYS A 232 -7.86 12.13 8.77
C LYS A 232 -9.02 11.25 8.29
N THR A 233 -8.73 10.02 7.85
CA THR A 233 -9.72 9.14 7.23
C THR A 233 -10.79 8.69 8.21
N LEU A 234 -10.52 8.73 9.53
CA LEU A 234 -11.54 8.47 10.56
C LEU A 234 -12.78 9.37 10.44
N ALA A 235 -12.62 10.56 9.87
CA ALA A 235 -13.72 11.48 9.62
C ALA A 235 -14.66 11.03 8.49
N VAL A 236 -14.16 10.23 7.56
CA VAL A 236 -14.89 9.79 6.36
C VAL A 236 -15.46 8.40 6.59
N GLU A 237 -14.60 7.44 6.96
CA GLU A 237 -15.01 6.05 7.21
C GLU A 237 -14.11 5.38 8.25
N PRO A 238 -14.47 5.46 9.55
CA PRO A 238 -13.68 4.89 10.62
C PRO A 238 -13.57 3.36 10.57
N LYS A 239 -14.56 2.69 9.97
CA LYS A 239 -14.64 1.23 9.91
C LYS A 239 -13.74 0.61 8.84
N CYS A 240 -13.07 1.42 8.00
CA CYS A 240 -12.12 0.91 7.01
C CYS A 240 -10.79 0.45 7.62
N PHE A 241 -10.51 0.82 8.88
CA PHE A 241 -9.30 0.43 9.60
C PHE A 241 -9.55 -0.64 10.65
N SER A 242 -8.53 -1.47 10.89
CA SER A 242 -8.45 -2.36 12.05
C SER A 242 -7.77 -1.67 13.23
N LEU A 243 -7.95 -2.18 14.45
CA LEU A 243 -7.31 -1.65 15.66
C LEU A 243 -5.77 -1.61 15.56
N PHE A 244 -5.18 -2.49 14.78
CA PHE A 244 -3.72 -2.51 14.57
C PHE A 244 -3.16 -1.24 13.92
N HIS A 245 -3.96 -0.50 13.14
CA HIS A 245 -3.53 0.78 12.57
C HIS A 245 -3.34 1.85 13.66
N PHE A 246 -3.93 1.66 14.84
CA PHE A 246 -3.83 2.57 15.98
C PHE A 246 -2.83 2.14 17.05
N ALA A 247 -2.18 0.97 16.90
CA ALA A 247 -1.21 0.49 17.87
C ALA A 247 -0.07 1.50 18.13
N PRO A 248 0.52 2.18 17.12
CA PRO A 248 1.53 3.21 17.37
C PRO A 248 0.98 4.45 18.08
N LEU A 249 -0.27 4.83 17.84
CA LEU A 249 -0.94 5.89 18.57
C LEU A 249 -1.11 5.53 20.06
N PHE A 250 -1.62 4.32 20.33
CA PHE A 250 -1.79 3.84 21.69
C PHE A 250 -0.45 3.74 22.43
N LEU A 251 0.62 3.33 21.76
CA LEU A 251 1.96 3.32 22.33
C LEU A 251 2.38 4.72 22.81
N ILE A 252 2.22 5.76 21.98
CA ILE A 252 2.58 7.13 22.34
C ILE A 252 1.71 7.64 23.49
N LEU A 253 0.39 7.42 23.45
CA LEU A 253 -0.51 7.84 24.52
C LEU A 253 -0.21 7.13 25.84
N SER A 254 0.08 5.83 25.80
CA SER A 254 0.47 5.05 26.99
C SER A 254 1.78 5.54 27.57
N LEU A 255 2.79 5.84 26.74
CA LEU A 255 4.05 6.42 27.19
C LEU A 255 3.84 7.80 27.83
N PHE A 256 3.00 8.63 27.23
CA PHE A 256 2.68 9.94 27.78
C PHE A 256 2.05 9.83 29.16
N VAL A 257 1.04 8.95 29.33
CA VAL A 257 0.39 8.72 30.64
C VAL A 257 1.40 8.15 31.64
N ALA A 258 2.23 7.19 31.24
CA ALA A 258 3.23 6.59 32.10
C ALA A 258 4.27 7.62 32.59
N VAL A 259 4.70 8.56 31.74
CA VAL A 259 5.57 9.68 32.14
C VAL A 259 4.87 10.60 33.16
N LEU A 260 3.59 10.94 32.95
CA LEU A 260 2.84 11.75 33.91
C LEU A 260 2.71 11.08 35.29
N LEU A 261 2.52 9.75 35.32
CA LEU A 261 2.47 8.97 36.56
C LEU A 261 3.85 8.93 37.24
N CYS A 262 4.91 8.78 36.44
CA CYS A 262 6.28 8.84 36.92
C CYS A 262 6.61 10.18 37.62
N LEU A 263 6.14 11.31 37.05
CA LEU A 263 6.28 12.62 37.68
C LEU A 263 5.53 12.75 39.02
N LYS A 264 4.56 11.88 39.27
CA LYS A 264 3.83 11.78 40.57
C LYS A 264 4.45 10.75 41.52
N GLY A 265 5.59 10.16 41.16
CA GLY A 265 6.31 9.18 41.99
C GLY A 265 5.98 7.72 41.69
N ASP A 266 5.07 7.42 40.75
CA ASP A 266 4.78 6.03 40.33
C ASP A 266 5.56 5.67 39.06
N PHE A 267 6.68 4.99 39.23
CA PHE A 267 7.58 4.56 38.16
C PHE A 267 7.15 3.24 37.50
N PHE A 268 6.28 2.46 38.14
CA PHE A 268 5.93 1.11 37.71
C PHE A 268 5.35 1.08 36.28
N PRO A 269 4.38 1.93 35.89
CA PRO A 269 3.81 1.89 34.55
C PRO A 269 4.84 2.17 33.45
N LEU A 270 5.76 3.11 33.69
CA LEU A 270 6.80 3.44 32.73
C LEU A 270 7.81 2.28 32.57
N LEU A 271 8.29 1.71 33.68
CA LEU A 271 9.20 0.57 33.66
C LEU A 271 8.54 -0.66 33.01
N PHE A 272 7.28 -0.94 33.33
CA PHE A 272 6.54 -2.04 32.74
C PHE A 272 6.40 -1.87 31.22
N LEU A 273 5.97 -0.69 30.75
CA LEU A 273 5.77 -0.41 29.32
C LEU A 273 7.10 -0.48 28.54
N CYS A 274 8.18 0.12 29.09
CA CYS A 274 9.49 0.06 28.46
C CYS A 274 10.03 -1.36 28.40
N SER A 275 9.86 -2.15 29.47
CA SER A 275 10.30 -3.56 29.52
C SER A 275 9.52 -4.41 28.51
N LEU A 276 8.20 -4.29 28.49
CA LEU A 276 7.35 -5.01 27.55
C LEU A 276 7.70 -4.66 26.10
N TYR A 277 7.74 -3.38 25.78
CA TYR A 277 8.06 -2.91 24.43
C TYR A 277 9.49 -3.30 24.02
N GLY A 278 10.46 -3.13 24.90
CA GLY A 278 11.84 -3.55 24.67
C GLY A 278 11.97 -5.06 24.40
N THR A 279 11.26 -5.90 25.16
CA THR A 279 11.21 -7.35 24.93
C THR A 279 10.65 -7.69 23.54
N LEU A 280 9.58 -7.01 23.11
CA LEU A 280 9.00 -7.21 21.79
C LEU A 280 9.97 -6.79 20.67
N LEU A 281 10.68 -5.67 20.83
CA LEU A 281 11.70 -5.24 19.87
C LEU A 281 12.89 -6.20 19.81
N CYS A 282 13.35 -6.72 20.96
CA CYS A 282 14.39 -7.75 21.02
C CYS A 282 13.94 -9.04 20.31
N ALA A 283 12.73 -9.50 20.56
CA ALA A 283 12.16 -10.68 19.88
C ALA A 283 12.12 -10.50 18.36
N ALA A 284 11.70 -9.31 17.88
CA ALA A 284 11.72 -8.99 16.46
C ALA A 284 13.13 -9.02 15.86
N THR A 285 14.11 -8.51 16.61
CA THR A 285 15.53 -8.51 16.21
C THR A 285 16.08 -9.92 16.11
N VAL A 286 15.85 -10.74 17.13
CA VAL A 286 16.23 -12.15 17.13
C VAL A 286 15.63 -12.88 15.92
N ALA A 287 14.34 -12.70 15.67
CA ALA A 287 13.68 -13.30 14.50
C ALA A 287 14.29 -12.82 13.16
N ALA A 288 14.68 -11.54 13.06
CA ALA A 288 15.33 -11.00 11.86
C ALA A 288 16.74 -11.57 11.67
N VAL A 289 17.52 -11.68 12.73
CA VAL A 289 18.88 -12.27 12.70
C VAL A 289 18.83 -13.76 12.31
N PHE A 290 17.84 -14.51 12.79
CA PHE A 290 17.67 -15.91 12.38
C PHE A 290 17.26 -16.07 10.90
N ARG A 291 16.53 -15.11 10.35
CA ARG A 291 16.15 -15.13 8.93
C ARG A 291 17.30 -14.73 8.01
N GLU A 292 18.03 -13.72 8.40
CA GLU A 292 19.15 -13.16 7.65
C GLU A 292 20.22 -12.70 8.66
N PRO A 293 21.31 -13.46 8.83
CA PRO A 293 22.34 -13.18 9.85
C PRO A 293 23.27 -12.04 9.42
N VAL A 294 22.71 -10.82 9.39
CA VAL A 294 23.46 -9.61 9.05
C VAL A 294 23.58 -8.74 10.30
N LEU A 295 24.80 -8.28 10.61
CA LEU A 295 25.09 -7.47 11.81
C LEU A 295 24.24 -6.20 11.90
N CYS A 296 23.86 -5.60 10.75
CA CYS A 296 23.01 -4.42 10.77
C CYS A 296 21.64 -4.66 11.40
N ASN A 297 21.13 -5.90 11.46
CA ASN A 297 19.89 -6.23 12.15
C ASN A 297 19.92 -5.93 13.66
N LEU A 298 21.08 -5.74 14.27
CA LEU A 298 21.19 -5.28 15.65
C LEU A 298 20.64 -3.85 15.85
N TYR A 299 20.58 -3.03 14.80
CA TYR A 299 19.96 -1.71 14.83
C TYR A 299 18.43 -1.75 14.62
N LEU A 300 17.85 -2.92 14.39
CA LEU A 300 16.42 -3.07 14.12
C LEU A 300 15.51 -2.50 15.22
N PRO A 301 15.82 -2.64 16.54
CA PRO A 301 15.02 -2.02 17.60
C PRO A 301 14.86 -0.51 17.43
N LEU A 302 15.96 0.18 17.09
CA LEU A 302 15.96 1.61 16.87
C LEU A 302 15.07 2.00 15.65
N ILE A 303 15.22 1.26 14.56
CA ILE A 303 14.40 1.53 13.33
C ILE A 303 12.93 1.30 13.61
N LEU A 304 12.55 0.20 14.27
CA LEU A 304 11.16 -0.09 14.61
C LEU A 304 10.59 0.96 15.58
N PHE A 305 11.37 1.39 16.58
CA PHE A 305 10.97 2.49 17.45
C PHE A 305 10.67 3.76 16.67
N LEU A 306 11.56 4.18 15.76
CA LEU A 306 11.37 5.36 14.92
C LEU A 306 10.13 5.21 14.01
N VAL A 307 9.94 4.04 13.40
CA VAL A 307 8.77 3.74 12.56
C VAL A 307 7.47 3.92 13.34
N HIS A 308 7.36 3.34 14.55
CA HIS A 308 6.17 3.47 15.39
C HIS A 308 5.95 4.91 15.86
N TRP A 309 7.05 5.58 16.23
CA TRP A 309 7.00 6.96 16.70
C TRP A 309 6.50 7.92 15.62
N PHE A 310 7.09 7.87 14.43
CA PHE A 310 6.67 8.72 13.31
C PHE A 310 5.24 8.41 12.85
N TYR A 311 4.86 7.14 12.81
CA TYR A 311 3.49 6.78 12.45
C TYR A 311 2.47 7.27 13.49
N GLY A 312 2.74 7.08 14.78
CA GLY A 312 1.85 7.51 15.86
C GLY A 312 1.73 9.04 15.93
N ILE A 313 2.84 9.79 15.80
CA ILE A 313 2.81 11.26 15.67
C ILE A 313 1.97 11.66 14.46
N GLY A 314 2.17 11.03 13.32
CA GLY A 314 1.36 11.27 12.13
C GLY A 314 -0.13 11.10 12.42
N THR A 315 -0.52 10.03 13.13
CA THR A 315 -1.92 9.78 13.49
C THR A 315 -2.49 10.88 14.40
N ILE A 316 -1.72 11.33 15.39
CA ILE A 316 -2.11 12.46 16.25
C ILE A 316 -2.35 13.73 15.44
N LEU A 317 -1.38 14.07 14.56
CA LEU A 317 -1.50 15.25 13.70
C LEU A 317 -2.71 15.15 12.76
N GLY A 318 -2.97 13.97 12.21
CA GLY A 318 -4.14 13.70 11.39
C GLY A 318 -5.45 13.89 12.14
N LEU A 319 -5.52 13.45 13.40
CA LEU A 319 -6.68 13.65 14.27
C LEU A 319 -6.90 15.12 14.61
N ILE A 320 -5.82 15.87 14.88
CA ILE A 320 -5.90 17.32 15.19
C ILE A 320 -6.41 18.11 13.97
N VAL A 321 -5.91 17.78 12.78
CA VAL A 321 -6.30 18.46 11.53
C VAL A 321 -7.69 18.05 11.05
N MET A 322 -8.16 16.87 11.43
CA MET A 322 -9.43 16.28 10.97
C MET A 322 -10.65 17.22 11.08
N PRO A 323 -10.94 17.89 12.20
CA PRO A 323 -12.11 18.75 12.32
C PRO A 323 -12.07 19.95 11.35
N PHE A 324 -10.90 20.57 11.20
CA PHE A 324 -10.71 21.70 10.28
C PHE A 324 -10.88 21.24 8.82
N TRP A 325 -10.30 20.09 8.48
CA TRP A 325 -10.42 19.51 7.14
C TRP A 325 -11.87 19.15 6.79
N LEU A 326 -12.64 18.60 7.74
CA LEU A 326 -14.09 18.36 7.57
C LEU A 326 -14.87 19.64 7.34
N PHE A 327 -14.54 20.69 8.06
CA PHE A 327 -15.17 22.00 7.88
C PHE A 327 -14.95 22.54 6.46
N PHE A 328 -13.71 22.45 5.94
CA PHE A 328 -13.39 22.87 4.58
C PHE A 328 -14.09 22.05 3.52
N ILE A 329 -14.17 20.72 3.67
CA ILE A 329 -14.87 19.86 2.73
C ILE A 329 -16.36 20.19 2.68
N LYS A 330 -17.03 20.28 3.83
CA LYS A 330 -18.46 20.60 3.88
C LYS A 330 -18.79 21.95 3.25
N ARG A 331 -17.87 22.90 3.32
CA ARG A 331 -18.06 24.24 2.73
C ARG A 331 -17.86 24.26 1.21
N ASN A 332 -17.07 23.36 0.64
CA ASN A 332 -16.75 23.34 -0.79
C ASN A 332 -17.55 22.29 -1.59
N VAL A 333 -18.34 21.47 -0.93
CA VAL A 333 -19.19 20.43 -1.57
C VAL A 333 -20.67 20.81 -1.54
N ILE A 334 -21.03 21.89 -0.82
CA ILE A 334 -22.35 22.56 -0.86
C ILE A 334 -22.22 23.80 -1.76
#